data_7a5b1748185975175b4fedcf10e7c9fa
#
_entry.id   7a5b1748185975175b4fedcf10e7c9fa
#
_cell.length_a   1.000
_cell.length_b   1.000
_cell.length_c   1.000
_cell.angle_alpha   90.00
_cell.angle_beta   90.00
_cell.angle_gamma   90.00
#
_symmetry.space_group_name_H-M   'P 1'
#
loop_
_entity.id
_entity.type
_entity.pdbx_description
1 polymer ?
#
loop_
_entity_poly.entity_id
_entity_poly.type
_entity_poly.pdbx_seq_one_letter_code
_entity_poly.pdbx_strand_id
1 'polypeptide(L)'
;IDVEVVFEGGSDEFGEKRNRSRWWDCSLADAVMNYDALPVIDYNWMHQDHEFTDGCEYLIITPDGSDFVDKANEIAEFRNKQGILSQVVTLSDVGGNSTYAIENYVNDAYNNWAIPPAAVLLLGDFGYSITNSVIAPIYDNYCASDNIYADVDGDHLPEMIFARITANDADQLDVMVSKFI
;
A
#
# COMPACT_ATOMS: atom_id res chain seq x y z
N ILE A 1 -36.82 -23.41 -15.11
CA ILE A 1 -35.58 -24.03 -15.58
C ILE A 1 -34.65 -23.97 -14.37
N ASP A 2 -34.32 -25.13 -13.83
CA ASP A 2 -33.32 -25.25 -12.79
C ASP A 2 -31.96 -25.38 -13.48
N VAL A 3 -31.00 -24.54 -13.11
CA VAL A 3 -29.64 -24.58 -13.64
C VAL A 3 -28.71 -24.87 -12.47
N GLU A 4 -28.00 -25.97 -12.54
CA GLU A 4 -26.90 -26.28 -11.61
C GLU A 4 -25.59 -25.98 -12.32
N VAL A 5 -24.74 -25.15 -11.65
CA VAL A 5 -23.38 -24.87 -12.12
C VAL A 5 -22.42 -25.58 -11.17
N VAL A 6 -21.72 -26.57 -11.70
CA VAL A 6 -20.71 -27.32 -10.93
C VAL A 6 -19.32 -26.87 -11.38
N PHE A 7 -18.51 -26.44 -10.43
CA PHE A 7 -17.11 -26.13 -10.66
C PHE A 7 -16.26 -27.35 -10.28
N GLU A 8 -15.49 -27.84 -11.24
CA GLU A 8 -14.56 -28.96 -11.00
C GLU A 8 -13.10 -28.45 -10.94
N GLY A 9 -12.29 -29.03 -10.06
CA GLY A 9 -10.86 -28.74 -9.96
C GLY A 9 -10.49 -27.56 -9.10
N GLY A 10 -11.40 -27.03 -8.28
CA GLY A 10 -11.08 -26.05 -7.26
C GLY A 10 -10.22 -26.65 -6.14
N SER A 11 -9.27 -25.89 -5.61
CA SER A 11 -8.44 -26.28 -4.46
C SER A 11 -9.12 -26.06 -3.10
N ASP A 12 -10.30 -25.44 -3.08
CA ASP A 12 -10.96 -24.88 -1.89
C ASP A 12 -10.13 -23.82 -1.16
N GLU A 13 -9.12 -23.27 -1.82
CA GLU A 13 -8.29 -22.20 -1.29
C GLU A 13 -8.75 -20.84 -1.83
N PHE A 14 -8.97 -19.89 -0.93
CA PHE A 14 -9.41 -18.53 -1.26
C PHE A 14 -8.26 -17.52 -1.23
N GLY A 15 -7.05 -17.95 -1.56
CA GLY A 15 -5.85 -17.16 -1.41
C GLY A 15 -5.38 -17.07 0.05
N GLU A 16 -4.32 -16.32 0.27
CA GLU A 16 -3.74 -16.15 1.60
C GLU A 16 -4.52 -15.11 2.42
N LYS A 17 -4.85 -15.44 3.65
CA LYS A 17 -5.57 -14.52 4.56
C LYS A 17 -4.84 -13.20 4.77
N ARG A 18 -3.49 -13.22 4.75
CA ARG A 18 -2.68 -12.03 4.93
C ARG A 18 -2.87 -10.99 3.83
N ASN A 19 -3.27 -11.40 2.61
CA ASN A 19 -3.51 -10.52 1.47
C ASN A 19 -4.92 -9.90 1.47
N ARG A 20 -5.78 -10.30 2.42
CA ARG A 20 -7.09 -9.66 2.61
C ARG A 20 -6.90 -8.29 3.26
N SER A 21 -7.73 -7.34 2.88
CA SER A 21 -7.69 -6.00 3.44
C SER A 21 -9.07 -5.41 3.64
N ARG A 22 -9.23 -4.56 4.65
CA ARG A 22 -10.50 -3.85 4.94
C ARG A 22 -10.97 -2.97 3.78
N TRP A 23 -10.05 -2.51 2.93
CA TRP A 23 -10.41 -1.71 1.75
C TRP A 23 -10.97 -2.55 0.61
N TRP A 24 -10.46 -3.78 0.43
CA TRP A 24 -10.92 -4.68 -0.62
C TRP A 24 -12.18 -5.47 -0.22
N ASP A 25 -12.39 -5.73 1.07
CA ASP A 25 -13.49 -6.57 1.55
C ASP A 25 -14.86 -6.03 1.16
N CYS A 26 -15.07 -4.72 1.19
CA CYS A 26 -16.33 -4.12 0.73
C CYS A 26 -16.59 -4.40 -0.75
N SER A 27 -15.56 -4.26 -1.59
CA SER A 27 -15.68 -4.52 -3.03
C SER A 27 -15.85 -6.02 -3.33
N LEU A 28 -15.17 -6.87 -2.55
CA LEU A 28 -15.34 -8.32 -2.66
C LEU A 28 -16.78 -8.75 -2.29
N ALA A 29 -17.35 -8.16 -1.24
CA ALA A 29 -18.72 -8.47 -0.83
C ALA A 29 -19.75 -8.15 -1.92
N ASP A 30 -19.51 -7.11 -2.72
CA ASP A 30 -20.38 -6.72 -3.82
C ASP A 30 -20.11 -7.54 -5.12
N ALA A 31 -18.91 -8.05 -5.30
CA ALA A 31 -18.48 -8.69 -6.55
C ALA A 31 -18.62 -10.22 -6.54
N VAL A 32 -18.55 -10.86 -5.36
CA VAL A 32 -18.46 -12.32 -5.23
C VAL A 32 -19.74 -12.88 -4.63
N MET A 33 -20.43 -13.76 -5.37
CA MET A 33 -21.72 -14.35 -4.94
C MET A 33 -21.63 -15.19 -3.66
N ASN A 34 -20.48 -15.76 -3.36
CA ASN A 34 -20.23 -16.61 -2.20
C ASN A 34 -19.33 -15.94 -1.16
N TYR A 35 -19.41 -14.62 -1.04
CA TYR A 35 -18.61 -13.85 -0.07
C TYR A 35 -18.71 -14.41 1.37
N ASP A 36 -19.91 -14.86 1.78
CA ASP A 36 -20.13 -15.43 3.13
C ASP A 36 -19.34 -16.73 3.38
N ALA A 37 -18.84 -17.37 2.34
CA ALA A 37 -17.98 -18.56 2.45
C ALA A 37 -16.50 -18.19 2.69
N LEU A 38 -16.12 -16.92 2.49
CA LEU A 38 -14.75 -16.47 2.75
C LEU A 38 -14.45 -16.44 4.25
N PRO A 39 -13.20 -16.68 4.64
CA PRO A 39 -12.79 -16.53 6.04
C PRO A 39 -13.05 -15.11 6.55
N VAL A 40 -13.66 -15.00 7.74
CA VAL A 40 -13.81 -13.72 8.42
C VAL A 40 -12.45 -13.26 8.93
N ILE A 41 -12.08 -12.02 8.65
CA ILE A 41 -10.84 -11.39 9.11
C ILE A 41 -11.18 -10.36 10.17
N ASP A 42 -10.58 -10.50 11.34
CA ASP A 42 -10.61 -9.45 12.37
C ASP A 42 -9.39 -8.54 12.21
N TYR A 43 -9.60 -7.44 11.48
CA TYR A 43 -8.53 -6.45 11.25
C TYR A 43 -8.08 -5.74 12.53
N ASN A 44 -8.90 -5.73 13.60
CA ASN A 44 -8.51 -5.15 14.88
C ASN A 44 -7.55 -6.06 15.64
N TRP A 45 -7.60 -7.37 15.39
CA TRP A 45 -6.66 -8.32 16.00
C TRP A 45 -5.21 -8.05 15.54
N MET A 46 -5.02 -7.56 14.33
CA MET A 46 -3.68 -7.18 13.83
C MET A 46 -3.00 -6.14 14.71
N HIS A 47 -3.76 -5.40 15.54
CA HIS A 47 -3.23 -4.34 16.40
C HIS A 47 -3.01 -4.74 17.86
N GLN A 48 -3.49 -5.91 18.30
CA GLN A 48 -3.64 -6.16 19.75
C GLN A 48 -2.47 -6.89 20.42
N ASP A 49 -1.71 -7.74 19.71
CA ASP A 49 -0.79 -8.68 20.38
C ASP A 49 0.58 -8.86 19.71
N HIS A 50 0.90 -8.11 18.69
CA HIS A 50 2.20 -8.21 18.04
C HIS A 50 3.08 -7.02 18.43
N GLU A 51 4.24 -7.30 19.02
CA GLU A 51 5.39 -6.42 18.86
C GLU A 51 5.62 -6.35 17.33
N PHE A 52 5.03 -5.35 16.71
CA PHE A 52 4.95 -5.17 15.25
C PHE A 52 6.34 -4.95 14.67
N THR A 53 7.04 -6.01 14.42
CA THR A 53 8.33 -5.98 13.75
C THR A 53 8.24 -6.35 12.28
N ASP A 54 7.04 -6.75 11.77
CA ASP A 54 6.98 -7.39 10.45
C ASP A 54 5.71 -7.03 9.66
N GLY A 55 5.58 -5.75 9.31
CA GLY A 55 4.63 -5.28 8.32
C GLY A 55 3.62 -4.23 8.77
N CYS A 56 2.78 -3.78 7.84
CA CYS A 56 1.75 -2.77 8.06
C CYS A 56 0.66 -2.85 6.98
N GLU A 57 -0.56 -2.39 7.28
CA GLU A 57 -1.63 -2.26 6.29
C GLU A 57 -1.44 -1.03 5.39
N TYR A 58 -0.81 0.02 5.93
CA TYR A 58 -0.61 1.30 5.25
C TYR A 58 0.85 1.72 5.32
N LEU A 59 1.55 1.60 4.20
CA LEU A 59 2.95 1.95 4.07
C LEU A 59 3.09 3.38 3.53
N ILE A 60 3.91 4.19 4.18
CA ILE A 60 4.24 5.54 3.74
C ILE A 60 5.71 5.58 3.36
N ILE A 61 6.00 5.83 2.09
CA ILE A 61 7.36 6.03 1.59
C ILE A 61 7.58 7.53 1.42
N THR A 62 8.57 8.06 2.11
CA THR A 62 8.84 9.49 2.18
C THR A 62 10.28 9.82 1.79
N PRO A 63 10.55 10.99 1.18
CA PRO A 63 11.89 11.53 1.06
C PRO A 63 12.58 11.68 2.43
N ASP A 64 13.91 11.78 2.43
CA ASP A 64 14.71 11.89 3.66
C ASP A 64 14.67 13.27 4.31
N GLY A 65 14.09 14.28 3.65
CA GLY A 65 13.97 15.62 4.22
C GLY A 65 13.14 15.64 5.50
N SER A 66 13.61 16.31 6.54
CA SER A 66 12.97 16.32 7.86
C SER A 66 11.49 16.71 7.81
N ASP A 67 11.14 17.73 7.01
CA ASP A 67 9.76 18.19 6.89
C ASP A 67 8.82 17.12 6.29
N PHE A 68 9.34 16.32 5.35
CA PHE A 68 8.60 15.21 4.76
C PHE A 68 8.45 14.05 5.75
N VAL A 69 9.51 13.72 6.48
CA VAL A 69 9.50 12.68 7.52
C VAL A 69 8.53 13.04 8.65
N ASP A 70 8.54 14.29 9.11
CA ASP A 70 7.64 14.77 10.17
C ASP A 70 6.17 14.65 9.72
N LYS A 71 5.86 15.02 8.48
CA LYS A 71 4.50 14.88 7.93
C LYS A 71 4.09 13.43 7.67
N ALA A 72 5.01 12.59 7.25
CA ALA A 72 4.76 11.15 7.13
C ALA A 72 4.36 10.54 8.48
N ASN A 73 5.07 10.90 9.54
CA ASN A 73 4.76 10.46 10.90
C ASN A 73 3.40 11.00 11.39
N GLU A 74 3.06 12.26 11.09
CA GLU A 74 1.74 12.84 11.41
C GLU A 74 0.61 12.05 10.73
N ILE A 75 0.78 11.70 9.45
CA ILE A 75 -0.18 10.87 8.70
C ILE A 75 -0.28 9.47 9.33
N ALA A 76 0.85 8.84 9.64
CA ALA A 76 0.88 7.51 10.26
C ALA A 76 0.15 7.50 11.62
N GLU A 77 0.42 8.51 12.47
CA GLU A 77 -0.29 8.65 13.75
C GLU A 77 -1.80 8.82 13.57
N PHE A 78 -2.21 9.62 12.59
CA PHE A 78 -3.63 9.80 12.29
C PHE A 78 -4.28 8.49 11.85
N ARG A 79 -3.63 7.71 10.97
CA ARG A 79 -4.12 6.41 10.54
C ARG A 79 -4.14 5.39 11.67
N ASN A 80 -3.10 5.35 12.50
CA ASN A 80 -3.05 4.49 13.68
C ASN A 80 -4.19 4.79 14.68
N LYS A 81 -4.54 6.07 14.88
CA LYS A 81 -5.74 6.46 15.67
C LYS A 81 -7.05 5.98 15.06
N GLN A 82 -7.10 5.75 13.75
CA GLN A 82 -8.24 5.13 13.05
C GLN A 82 -8.24 3.60 13.12
N GLY A 83 -7.24 2.99 13.77
CA GLY A 83 -7.08 1.54 13.83
C GLY A 83 -6.46 0.94 12.56
N ILE A 84 -5.75 1.71 11.76
CA ILE A 84 -5.03 1.27 10.56
C ILE A 84 -3.55 1.22 10.88
N LEU A 85 -2.98 0.01 10.91
CA LEU A 85 -1.56 -0.18 11.18
C LEU A 85 -0.71 0.46 10.08
N SER A 86 0.05 1.51 10.45
CA SER A 86 0.80 2.32 9.51
C SER A 86 2.27 2.35 9.84
N GLN A 87 3.11 2.30 8.82
CA GLN A 87 4.57 2.39 8.92
C GLN A 87 5.11 3.46 7.98
N VAL A 88 6.11 4.19 8.45
CA VAL A 88 6.85 5.17 7.66
C VAL A 88 8.24 4.61 7.37
N VAL A 89 8.65 4.72 6.11
CA VAL A 89 10.02 4.41 5.65
C VAL A 89 10.53 5.57 4.79
N THR A 90 11.82 5.87 4.95
CA THR A 90 12.48 6.88 4.13
C THR A 90 13.03 6.27 2.83
N LEU A 91 13.36 7.09 1.86
CA LEU A 91 14.03 6.61 0.65
C LEU A 91 15.39 5.97 0.95
N SER A 92 16.08 6.42 2.00
CA SER A 92 17.31 5.75 2.48
C SER A 92 17.04 4.35 3.00
N ASP A 93 15.94 4.13 3.74
CA ASP A 93 15.53 2.80 4.23
C ASP A 93 15.17 1.87 3.08
N VAL A 94 14.55 2.41 2.03
CA VAL A 94 14.16 1.67 0.82
C VAL A 94 15.36 1.29 -0.05
N GLY A 95 16.50 1.97 0.13
CA GLY A 95 17.72 1.73 -0.64
C GLY A 95 18.02 2.80 -1.69
N GLY A 96 17.28 3.92 -1.69
CA GLY A 96 17.52 5.08 -2.52
C GLY A 96 16.34 5.50 -3.39
N ASN A 97 16.44 6.69 -4.00
CA ASN A 97 15.43 7.24 -4.89
C ASN A 97 15.60 6.69 -6.32
N SER A 98 15.34 5.40 -6.51
CA SER A 98 15.31 4.75 -7.82
C SER A 98 14.09 3.86 -7.97
N THR A 99 13.59 3.73 -9.20
CA THR A 99 12.43 2.85 -9.48
C THR A 99 12.70 1.42 -9.02
N TYR A 100 13.90 0.91 -9.27
CA TYR A 100 14.30 -0.44 -8.87
C TYR A 100 14.30 -0.63 -7.34
N ALA A 101 14.80 0.35 -6.57
CA ALA A 101 14.84 0.24 -5.11
C ALA A 101 13.43 0.24 -4.50
N ILE A 102 12.56 1.16 -4.96
CA ILE A 102 11.18 1.26 -4.48
C ILE A 102 10.38 0.01 -4.86
N GLU A 103 10.47 -0.43 -6.12
CA GLU A 103 9.79 -1.63 -6.61
C GLU A 103 10.20 -2.88 -5.83
N ASN A 104 11.50 -3.11 -5.65
CA ASN A 104 11.97 -4.25 -4.86
C ASN A 104 11.51 -4.21 -3.41
N TYR A 105 11.53 -3.03 -2.78
CA TYR A 105 11.09 -2.88 -1.40
C TYR A 105 9.59 -3.19 -1.25
N VAL A 106 8.77 -2.67 -2.16
CA VAL A 106 7.32 -2.90 -2.17
C VAL A 106 6.99 -4.36 -2.46
N ASN A 107 7.68 -4.97 -3.42
CA ASN A 107 7.53 -6.38 -3.75
C ASN A 107 7.94 -7.28 -2.59
N ASP A 108 9.04 -6.96 -1.90
CA ASP A 108 9.47 -7.68 -0.70
C ASP A 108 8.43 -7.54 0.42
N ALA A 109 7.94 -6.34 0.65
CA ALA A 109 6.91 -6.07 1.64
C ALA A 109 5.62 -6.87 1.37
N TYR A 110 5.15 -6.88 0.13
CA TYR A 110 3.95 -7.63 -0.26
C TYR A 110 4.14 -9.14 -0.13
N ASN A 111 5.26 -9.67 -0.59
CA ASN A 111 5.46 -11.12 -0.66
C ASN A 111 5.92 -11.74 0.65
N ASN A 112 6.67 -11.02 1.49
CA ASN A 112 7.40 -11.60 2.61
C ASN A 112 6.96 -11.10 3.99
N TRP A 113 6.31 -9.93 4.11
CA TRP A 113 5.88 -9.45 5.42
C TRP A 113 4.67 -10.24 5.94
N ALA A 114 4.59 -10.41 7.24
CA ALA A 114 3.45 -11.08 7.87
C ALA A 114 2.14 -10.29 7.67
N ILE A 115 2.23 -8.95 7.65
CA ILE A 115 1.15 -8.04 7.30
C ILE A 115 1.61 -7.25 6.06
N PRO A 116 1.26 -7.70 4.85
CA PRO A 116 1.63 -6.98 3.64
C PRO A 116 0.86 -5.66 3.52
N PRO A 117 1.46 -4.61 2.94
CA PRO A 117 0.76 -3.37 2.73
C PRO A 117 -0.40 -3.56 1.73
N ALA A 118 -1.59 -3.16 2.14
CA ALA A 118 -2.74 -3.08 1.24
C ALA A 118 -2.83 -1.72 0.54
N ALA A 119 -2.21 -0.70 1.14
CA ALA A 119 -2.12 0.63 0.56
C ALA A 119 -0.74 1.24 0.79
N VAL A 120 -0.22 1.93 -0.22
CA VAL A 120 1.06 2.64 -0.18
C VAL A 120 0.85 4.10 -0.54
N LEU A 121 1.36 4.99 0.30
CA LEU A 121 1.39 6.42 0.05
C LEU A 121 2.83 6.87 -0.25
N LEU A 122 3.03 7.50 -1.39
CA LEU A 122 4.27 8.19 -1.72
C LEU A 122 4.14 9.68 -1.35
N LEU A 123 5.02 10.20 -0.50
CA LEU A 123 5.11 11.63 -0.24
C LEU A 123 6.17 12.26 -1.13
N GLY A 124 5.82 13.35 -1.81
CA GLY A 124 6.73 14.08 -2.68
C GLY A 124 6.34 13.99 -4.16
N ASP A 125 6.65 15.05 -4.90
CA ASP A 125 6.44 15.10 -6.33
C ASP A 125 7.42 14.19 -7.08
N PHE A 126 7.16 14.00 -8.38
CA PHE A 126 8.09 13.28 -9.25
C PHE A 126 9.45 14.00 -9.30
N GLY A 127 10.51 13.26 -9.04
CA GLY A 127 11.86 13.81 -9.12
C GLY A 127 12.95 12.86 -8.62
N TYR A 128 14.19 13.35 -8.71
CA TYR A 128 15.39 12.54 -8.41
C TYR A 128 16.06 12.91 -7.07
N SER A 129 15.57 13.96 -6.41
CA SER A 129 16.12 14.39 -5.12
C SER A 129 15.63 13.48 -4.00
N ILE A 130 16.54 12.88 -3.29
CA ILE A 130 16.22 12.01 -2.14
C ILE A 130 15.62 12.79 -0.96
N THR A 131 15.73 14.11 -0.94
CA THR A 131 15.30 14.94 0.19
C THR A 131 13.89 15.50 0.07
N ASN A 132 13.29 15.56 -1.13
CA ASN A 132 11.98 16.18 -1.33
C ASN A 132 11.16 15.62 -2.48
N SER A 133 11.63 14.56 -3.14
CA SER A 133 10.89 13.96 -4.26
C SER A 133 11.03 12.45 -4.29
N VAL A 134 10.08 11.80 -4.93
CA VAL A 134 10.06 10.34 -5.14
C VAL A 134 9.94 10.08 -6.63
N ILE A 135 10.87 9.31 -7.19
CA ILE A 135 10.82 8.91 -8.59
C ILE A 135 9.57 8.07 -8.88
N ALA A 136 9.07 8.13 -10.11
CA ALA A 136 8.05 7.21 -10.59
C ALA A 136 8.56 6.47 -11.83
N PRO A 137 8.15 5.22 -12.06
CA PRO A 137 8.43 4.52 -13.30
C PRO A 137 7.81 5.24 -14.50
N ILE A 138 8.44 5.09 -15.65
CA ILE A 138 7.92 5.63 -16.93
C ILE A 138 7.32 4.47 -17.72
N TYR A 139 6.00 4.47 -17.83
CA TYR A 139 5.28 3.48 -18.60
C TYR A 139 5.41 3.76 -20.11
N ASP A 140 5.88 2.77 -20.87
CA ASP A 140 6.01 2.79 -22.33
C ASP A 140 6.74 4.03 -22.88
N ASN A 141 7.70 4.57 -22.12
CA ASN A 141 8.43 5.82 -22.43
C ASN A 141 7.52 7.05 -22.64
N TYR A 142 6.31 7.02 -22.09
CA TYR A 142 5.30 8.03 -22.35
C TYR A 142 4.83 8.79 -21.09
N CYS A 143 4.50 8.08 -20.01
CA CYS A 143 3.99 8.71 -18.79
C CYS A 143 4.56 8.10 -17.52
N ALA A 144 4.68 8.91 -16.48
CA ALA A 144 4.97 8.43 -15.14
C ALA A 144 3.75 7.70 -14.58
N SER A 145 3.95 6.52 -13.96
CA SER A 145 2.87 5.72 -13.41
C SER A 145 3.30 4.99 -12.15
N ASP A 146 2.75 5.39 -11.01
CA ASP A 146 2.99 4.72 -9.73
C ASP A 146 2.34 3.32 -9.67
N ASN A 147 1.36 3.03 -10.54
CA ASN A 147 0.74 1.71 -10.63
C ASN A 147 1.72 0.57 -10.96
N ILE A 148 2.86 0.90 -11.59
CA ILE A 148 3.91 -0.10 -11.86
C ILE A 148 4.48 -0.65 -10.53
N TYR A 149 4.56 0.17 -9.49
CA TYR A 149 4.98 -0.30 -8.16
C TYR A 149 3.96 -1.21 -7.48
N ALA A 150 2.68 -1.07 -7.85
CA ALA A 150 1.59 -1.85 -7.29
C ALA A 150 1.39 -3.21 -7.96
N ASP A 151 1.92 -3.38 -9.17
CA ASP A 151 1.87 -4.60 -9.98
C ASP A 151 3.04 -5.52 -9.58
N VAL A 152 2.80 -6.37 -8.59
CA VAL A 152 3.84 -7.20 -7.98
C VAL A 152 4.14 -8.45 -8.80
N ASP A 153 3.16 -9.01 -9.49
CA ASP A 153 3.31 -10.25 -10.27
C ASP A 153 3.49 -10.02 -11.77
N GLY A 154 3.36 -8.77 -12.24
CA GLY A 154 3.63 -8.37 -13.62
C GLY A 154 2.50 -8.66 -14.60
N ASP A 155 1.28 -8.80 -14.10
CA ASP A 155 0.09 -9.07 -14.93
C ASP A 155 -0.64 -7.78 -15.39
N HIS A 156 -0.13 -6.61 -15.02
CA HIS A 156 -0.67 -5.27 -15.26
C HIS A 156 -1.90 -4.91 -14.42
N LEU A 157 -2.23 -5.69 -13.40
CA LEU A 157 -3.25 -5.37 -12.40
C LEU A 157 -2.56 -5.04 -11.06
N PRO A 158 -3.01 -4.03 -10.34
CA PRO A 158 -2.38 -3.67 -9.06
C PRO A 158 -2.87 -4.58 -7.93
N GLU A 159 -1.95 -5.15 -7.14
CA GLU A 159 -2.25 -5.90 -5.92
C GLU A 159 -2.48 -4.98 -4.71
N MET A 160 -2.05 -3.72 -4.80
CA MET A 160 -2.14 -2.73 -3.73
C MET A 160 -2.72 -1.43 -4.23
N ILE A 161 -3.29 -0.64 -3.32
CA ILE A 161 -3.69 0.73 -3.59
C ILE A 161 -2.44 1.63 -3.53
N PHE A 162 -2.15 2.36 -4.59
CA PHE A 162 -1.10 3.37 -4.60
C PHE A 162 -1.68 4.78 -4.72
N ALA A 163 -1.13 5.70 -3.93
CA ALA A 163 -1.46 7.11 -3.99
C ALA A 163 -0.20 7.96 -3.80
N ARG A 164 -0.22 9.19 -4.31
CA ARG A 164 0.88 10.14 -4.16
C ARG A 164 0.36 11.50 -3.70
N ILE A 165 1.08 12.12 -2.76
CA ILE A 165 0.95 13.54 -2.44
C ILE A 165 2.09 14.28 -3.14
N THR A 166 1.75 15.04 -4.19
CA THR A 166 2.70 15.72 -5.07
C THR A 166 3.12 17.07 -4.48
N ALA A 167 3.94 17.07 -3.45
CA ALA A 167 4.48 18.28 -2.83
C ALA A 167 5.98 18.40 -3.12
N ASN A 168 6.45 19.61 -3.42
CA ASN A 168 7.87 19.91 -3.66
C ASN A 168 8.58 20.52 -2.45
N ASP A 169 7.81 21.03 -1.49
CA ASP A 169 8.30 21.71 -0.29
C ASP A 169 7.34 21.53 0.89
N ALA A 170 7.76 21.97 2.06
CA ALA A 170 7.03 21.86 3.30
C ALA A 170 5.69 22.59 3.28
N ASP A 171 5.62 23.78 2.67
CA ASP A 171 4.42 24.61 2.63
C ASP A 171 3.32 23.93 1.81
N GLN A 172 3.68 23.37 0.64
CA GLN A 172 2.75 22.60 -0.19
C GLN A 172 2.29 21.34 0.52
N LEU A 173 3.21 20.64 1.18
CA LEU A 173 2.92 19.43 1.92
C LEU A 173 1.93 19.70 3.06
N ASP A 174 2.14 20.77 3.84
CA ASP A 174 1.23 21.21 4.90
C ASP A 174 -0.17 21.46 4.37
N VAL A 175 -0.30 22.20 3.27
CA VAL A 175 -1.61 22.48 2.65
C VAL A 175 -2.30 21.21 2.19
N MET A 176 -1.57 20.25 1.62
CA MET A 176 -2.16 19.02 1.15
C MET A 176 -2.58 18.10 2.28
N VAL A 177 -1.72 17.90 3.27
CA VAL A 177 -1.97 17.03 4.41
C VAL A 177 -3.10 17.55 5.29
N SER A 178 -3.20 18.87 5.54
CA SER A 178 -4.27 19.49 6.31
C SER A 178 -5.69 19.31 5.75
N LYS A 179 -5.83 18.75 4.55
CA LYS A 179 -7.15 18.47 3.95
C LYS A 179 -7.75 17.14 4.39
N PHE A 180 -6.97 16.27 5.01
CA PHE A 180 -7.43 14.93 5.38
C PHE A 180 -7.00 14.47 6.79
N ILE A 181 -6.25 15.29 7.51
CA ILE A 181 -5.93 15.08 8.93
C ILE A 181 -6.79 15.99 9.82
#